data_640f26af718878b4abbbe73fcb6136c8
#
_entry.id   640f26af718878b4abbbe73fcb6136c8
#
_cell.length_a   1.000
_cell.length_b   1.000
_cell.length_c   1.000
_cell.angle_alpha   90.00
_cell.angle_beta   90.00
_cell.angle_gamma   90.00
#
_symmetry.space_group_name_H-M   'P 1'
#
loop_
_entity.id
_entity.type
_entity.pdbx_description
1 polymer ?
#
loop_
_entity_poly.entity_id
_entity_poly.type
_entity_poly.pdbx_seq_one_letter_code
_entity_poly.pdbx_strand_id
1 'polypeptide(L)'
;MSAANLIMNNKRNQYRNQYRNTYHLICRVISICLCALFCLSFGCTSKKEERLQEIDFTVVDDDEIPEELKTIIDQKKTGEFKLTYADQDELYIVVGYGKQLTGGYSIQFPDVYLTKENIVVTSVLLGPEGEEPANISYPYAVIKIEYRPEPVLFQ
;
A
#
# COMPACT_ATOMS: atom_id res chain seq x y z
N MET A 1 66.94 -14.14 34.24
CA MET A 1 65.77 -13.20 34.03
C MET A 1 65.06 -13.03 35.35
N SER A 2 65.04 -11.83 35.89
CA SER A 2 64.59 -11.55 37.29
C SER A 2 63.06 -11.68 37.39
N ALA A 3 62.59 -12.27 38.50
CA ALA A 3 61.16 -12.43 38.83
C ALA A 3 60.34 -11.10 38.71
N ALA A 4 61.00 -9.96 38.98
CA ALA A 4 60.41 -8.63 38.80
C ALA A 4 59.96 -8.32 37.39
N ASN A 5 60.69 -8.78 36.34
CA ASN A 5 60.31 -8.59 34.95
C ASN A 5 59.10 -9.44 34.55
N LEU A 6 58.94 -10.62 35.14
CA LEU A 6 57.78 -11.50 34.88
C LEU A 6 56.49 -10.89 35.49
N ILE A 7 56.60 -10.33 36.68
CA ILE A 7 55.48 -9.67 37.41
C ILE A 7 55.03 -8.41 36.66
N MET A 8 55.96 -7.59 36.16
CA MET A 8 55.65 -6.37 35.42
C MET A 8 55.02 -6.69 34.05
N ASN A 9 55.43 -7.74 33.36
CA ASN A 9 54.83 -8.17 32.11
C ASN A 9 53.43 -8.73 32.33
N ASN A 10 53.21 -9.46 33.42
CA ASN A 10 51.89 -9.99 33.74
C ASN A 10 50.87 -8.85 34.07
N LYS A 11 51.28 -7.85 34.87
CA LYS A 11 50.46 -6.65 35.13
C LYS A 11 50.15 -5.88 33.84
N ARG A 12 51.13 -5.67 32.96
CA ARG A 12 50.90 -4.98 31.66
C ARG A 12 49.91 -5.72 30.77
N ASN A 13 49.96 -7.03 30.72
CA ASN A 13 49.03 -7.86 29.95
C ASN A 13 47.63 -7.84 30.56
N GLN A 14 47.53 -7.80 31.90
CA GLN A 14 46.23 -7.70 32.60
C GLN A 14 45.56 -6.36 32.31
N TYR A 15 46.27 -5.24 32.41
CA TYR A 15 45.76 -3.92 32.05
C TYR A 15 45.33 -3.85 30.57
N ARG A 16 46.14 -4.38 29.66
CA ARG A 16 45.84 -4.39 28.22
C ARG A 16 44.60 -5.23 27.89
N ASN A 17 44.39 -6.33 28.58
CA ASN A 17 43.17 -7.16 28.39
C ASN A 17 41.93 -6.48 29.00
N GLN A 18 42.08 -5.80 30.12
CA GLN A 18 40.99 -5.04 30.74
C GLN A 18 40.53 -3.88 29.84
N TYR A 19 41.45 -3.09 29.29
CA TYR A 19 41.13 -2.04 28.33
C TYR A 19 40.45 -2.59 27.07
N ARG A 20 40.94 -3.68 26.52
CA ARG A 20 40.35 -4.30 25.33
C ARG A 20 38.90 -4.76 25.57
N ASN A 21 38.63 -5.38 26.70
CA ASN A 21 37.27 -5.78 27.07
C ASN A 21 36.35 -4.58 27.25
N THR A 22 36.82 -3.51 27.86
CA THR A 22 36.05 -2.28 28.07
C THR A 22 35.73 -1.61 26.73
N TYR A 23 36.67 -1.54 25.78
CA TYR A 23 36.41 -1.02 24.44
C TYR A 23 35.37 -1.84 23.68
N HIS A 24 35.46 -3.19 23.74
CA HIS A 24 34.47 -4.04 23.11
C HIS A 24 33.05 -3.86 23.70
N LEU A 25 32.95 -3.64 24.99
CA LEU A 25 31.69 -3.37 25.68
C LEU A 25 31.11 -2.02 25.24
N ILE A 26 31.95 -0.99 25.22
CA ILE A 26 31.54 0.37 24.79
C ILE A 26 31.10 0.37 23.32
N CYS A 27 31.85 -0.29 22.41
CA CYS A 27 31.47 -0.40 21.01
C CYS A 27 30.15 -1.16 20.82
N ARG A 28 29.88 -2.20 21.60
CA ARG A 28 28.60 -2.92 21.57
C ARG A 28 27.46 -2.05 22.04
N VAL A 29 27.63 -1.31 23.13
CA VAL A 29 26.59 -0.38 23.64
C VAL A 29 26.30 0.73 22.64
N ILE A 30 27.33 1.34 22.05
CA ILE A 30 27.18 2.38 21.03
C ILE A 30 26.45 1.81 19.77
N SER A 31 26.82 0.59 19.34
CA SER A 31 26.13 -0.06 18.21
C SER A 31 24.66 -0.33 18.47
N ILE A 32 24.31 -0.80 19.68
CA ILE A 32 22.91 -1.03 20.09
C ILE A 32 22.14 0.29 20.16
N CYS A 33 22.73 1.35 20.73
CA CYS A 33 22.11 2.67 20.77
C CYS A 33 21.90 3.27 19.36
N LEU A 34 22.86 3.09 18.45
CA LEU A 34 22.70 3.53 17.06
C LEU A 34 21.58 2.78 16.33
N CYS A 35 21.48 1.46 16.52
CA CYS A 35 20.38 0.66 15.98
C CYS A 35 19.02 1.07 16.55
N ALA A 36 18.96 1.34 17.85
CA ALA A 36 17.73 1.79 18.50
C ALA A 36 17.27 3.18 18.00
N LEU A 37 18.21 4.11 17.77
CA LEU A 37 17.92 5.41 17.15
C LEU A 37 17.45 5.30 15.70
N PHE A 38 17.97 4.33 14.95
CA PHE A 38 17.56 4.07 13.57
C PHE A 38 16.16 3.47 13.48
N CYS A 39 15.75 2.63 14.44
CA CYS A 39 14.41 2.06 14.50
C CYS A 39 13.32 3.09 14.86
N LEU A 40 13.67 4.17 15.55
CA LEU A 40 12.70 5.23 15.92
C LEU A 40 12.38 6.18 14.75
N SER A 41 13.18 6.18 13.67
CA SER A 41 12.97 7.04 12.50
C SER A 41 12.03 6.46 11.46
N PHE A 42 11.60 5.20 11.55
CA PHE A 42 10.60 4.59 10.67
C PHE A 42 9.19 4.62 11.27
N GLY A 43 8.82 5.72 11.88
CA GLY A 43 7.44 6.00 12.20
C GLY A 43 6.69 6.35 10.92
N CYS A 44 6.10 5.36 10.21
CA CYS A 44 5.05 5.62 9.23
C CYS A 44 3.87 6.23 9.96
N THR A 45 3.81 7.53 10.03
CA THR A 45 2.58 8.27 10.33
C THR A 45 1.70 8.13 9.10
N SER A 46 0.75 7.20 9.12
CA SER A 46 -0.41 7.24 8.23
C SER A 46 -1.14 8.55 8.54
N LYS A 47 -0.82 9.62 7.83
CA LYS A 47 -1.65 10.81 7.81
C LYS A 47 -2.97 10.37 7.22
N LYS A 48 -4.02 10.31 8.03
CA LYS A 48 -5.38 10.19 7.54
C LYS A 48 -5.61 11.42 6.67
N GLU A 49 -5.70 11.23 5.35
CA GLU A 49 -5.93 12.32 4.42
C GLU A 49 -7.26 13.00 4.79
N GLU A 50 -7.22 14.32 4.91
CA GLU A 50 -8.38 15.12 5.27
C GLU A 50 -9.34 15.15 4.09
N ARG A 51 -10.55 14.61 4.28
CA ARG A 51 -11.65 14.67 3.30
C ARG A 51 -12.08 16.13 3.14
N LEU A 52 -11.92 16.69 1.93
CA LEU A 52 -12.28 18.06 1.62
C LEU A 52 -13.70 18.16 1.09
N GLN A 53 -14.10 17.26 0.19
CA GLN A 53 -15.37 17.29 -0.51
C GLN A 53 -15.77 15.88 -0.95
N GLU A 54 -17.05 15.53 -0.80
CA GLU A 54 -17.64 14.38 -1.48
C GLU A 54 -17.73 14.68 -2.98
N ILE A 55 -17.49 13.66 -3.79
CA ILE A 55 -17.62 13.75 -5.25
C ILE A 55 -18.84 12.95 -5.68
N ASP A 56 -19.77 13.63 -6.34
CA ASP A 56 -20.89 12.96 -6.99
C ASP A 56 -20.39 12.14 -8.18
N PHE A 57 -20.89 10.93 -8.31
CA PHE A 57 -20.53 10.03 -9.40
C PHE A 57 -21.78 9.36 -9.99
N THR A 58 -21.66 8.91 -11.22
CA THR A 58 -22.67 8.09 -11.90
C THR A 58 -22.09 6.72 -12.19
N VAL A 59 -22.82 5.66 -11.88
CA VAL A 59 -22.50 4.31 -12.34
C VAL A 59 -22.84 4.23 -13.83
N VAL A 60 -21.91 3.75 -14.63
CA VAL A 60 -22.03 3.68 -16.09
C VAL A 60 -22.47 2.28 -16.49
N ASP A 61 -23.55 2.20 -17.24
CA ASP A 61 -24.03 0.94 -17.78
C ASP A 61 -23.13 0.47 -18.95
N ASP A 62 -23.13 -0.83 -19.21
CA ASP A 62 -22.18 -1.48 -20.12
C ASP A 62 -22.26 -0.96 -21.57
N ASP A 63 -23.43 -0.51 -21.98
CA ASP A 63 -23.70 0.09 -23.31
C ASP A 63 -23.29 1.57 -23.41
N GLU A 64 -23.07 2.24 -22.27
CA GLU A 64 -22.61 3.63 -22.21
C GLU A 64 -21.07 3.75 -22.06
N ILE A 65 -20.36 2.64 -21.86
CA ILE A 65 -18.90 2.65 -21.73
C ILE A 65 -18.26 2.97 -23.08
N PRO A 66 -17.33 3.95 -23.17
CA PRO A 66 -16.56 4.21 -24.39
C PRO A 66 -15.90 2.95 -24.95
N GLU A 67 -15.97 2.73 -26.27
CA GLU A 67 -15.47 1.52 -26.93
C GLU A 67 -14.00 1.22 -26.66
N GLU A 68 -13.17 2.27 -26.61
CA GLU A 68 -11.74 2.12 -26.28
C GLU A 68 -11.56 1.65 -24.84
N LEU A 69 -12.32 2.21 -23.90
CA LEU A 69 -12.29 1.78 -22.50
C LEU A 69 -12.80 0.34 -22.34
N LYS A 70 -13.87 -0.02 -23.05
CA LYS A 70 -14.41 -1.39 -23.06
C LYS A 70 -13.37 -2.40 -23.55
N THR A 71 -12.62 -2.05 -24.61
CA THR A 71 -11.52 -2.88 -25.10
C THR A 71 -10.44 -3.10 -24.03
N ILE A 72 -10.09 -2.07 -23.28
CA ILE A 72 -9.09 -2.17 -22.19
C ILE A 72 -9.61 -3.06 -21.06
N ILE A 73 -10.88 -2.90 -20.68
CA ILE A 73 -11.54 -3.73 -19.66
C ILE A 73 -11.52 -5.20 -20.08
N ASP A 74 -11.90 -5.52 -21.31
CA ASP A 74 -11.93 -6.88 -21.83
C ASP A 74 -10.57 -7.58 -21.80
N GLN A 75 -9.49 -6.84 -22.04
CA GLN A 75 -8.13 -7.36 -21.96
C GLN A 75 -7.68 -7.62 -20.49
N LYS A 76 -8.24 -6.91 -19.53
CA LYS A 76 -7.80 -6.95 -18.13
C LYS A 76 -8.71 -7.77 -17.20
N LYS A 77 -9.98 -7.98 -17.56
CA LYS A 77 -11.02 -8.52 -16.66
C LYS A 77 -10.75 -9.91 -16.08
N THR A 78 -9.82 -10.68 -16.65
CA THR A 78 -9.44 -11.99 -16.12
C THR A 78 -8.66 -11.93 -14.82
N GLY A 79 -7.99 -10.81 -14.53
CA GLY A 79 -7.31 -10.51 -13.27
C GLY A 79 -7.96 -9.34 -12.55
N GLU A 80 -7.55 -9.10 -11.31
CA GLU A 80 -7.91 -7.85 -10.61
C GLU A 80 -7.23 -6.66 -11.27
N PHE A 81 -7.98 -5.58 -11.46
CA PHE A 81 -7.44 -4.34 -12.02
C PHE A 81 -8.19 -3.11 -11.51
N LYS A 82 -7.48 -2.01 -11.51
CA LYS A 82 -8.01 -0.67 -11.25
C LYS A 82 -7.40 0.26 -12.29
N LEU A 83 -8.19 1.10 -12.92
CA LEU A 83 -7.71 2.06 -13.92
C LEU A 83 -8.58 3.30 -13.97
N THR A 84 -8.03 4.34 -14.55
CA THR A 84 -8.76 5.57 -14.90
C THR A 84 -8.62 5.82 -16.39
N TYR A 85 -9.66 6.40 -16.97
CA TYR A 85 -9.72 6.77 -18.38
C TYR A 85 -10.38 8.13 -18.49
N ALA A 86 -9.71 9.09 -19.11
CA ALA A 86 -10.25 10.43 -19.32
C ALA A 86 -10.75 10.55 -20.76
N ASP A 87 -11.96 11.00 -20.92
CA ASP A 87 -12.56 11.32 -22.23
C ASP A 87 -13.34 12.62 -22.14
N GLN A 88 -12.96 13.60 -22.94
CA GLN A 88 -13.52 14.95 -22.92
C GLN A 88 -13.50 15.55 -21.51
N ASP A 89 -14.68 15.86 -20.97
CA ASP A 89 -14.86 16.47 -19.66
C ASP A 89 -15.22 15.45 -18.56
N GLU A 90 -15.05 14.14 -18.84
CA GLU A 90 -15.37 13.05 -17.92
C GLU A 90 -14.13 12.24 -17.55
N LEU A 91 -14.06 11.78 -16.30
CA LEU A 91 -13.09 10.83 -15.81
C LEU A 91 -13.83 9.55 -15.42
N TYR A 92 -13.55 8.49 -16.16
CA TYR A 92 -14.03 7.14 -15.88
C TYR A 92 -13.08 6.44 -14.91
N ILE A 93 -13.62 5.82 -13.88
CA ILE A 93 -12.90 5.09 -12.86
C ILE A 93 -13.42 3.66 -12.87
N VAL A 94 -12.53 2.71 -13.11
CA VAL A 94 -12.90 1.30 -13.28
C VAL A 94 -12.24 0.44 -12.23
N VAL A 95 -13.03 -0.45 -11.65
CA VAL A 95 -12.56 -1.47 -10.71
C VAL A 95 -13.04 -2.83 -11.18
N GLY A 96 -12.12 -3.79 -11.32
CA GLY A 96 -12.42 -5.18 -11.66
C GLY A 96 -11.79 -6.12 -10.65
N TYR A 97 -12.55 -7.15 -10.26
CA TYR A 97 -12.15 -8.10 -9.22
C TYR A 97 -11.71 -9.46 -9.78
N GLY A 98 -11.48 -9.50 -11.10
CA GLY A 98 -10.98 -10.70 -11.75
C GLY A 98 -11.98 -11.86 -11.74
N LYS A 99 -11.44 -13.06 -11.91
CA LYS A 99 -12.23 -14.29 -12.02
C LYS A 99 -12.88 -14.67 -10.69
N GLN A 100 -14.20 -14.84 -10.70
CA GLN A 100 -15.00 -15.42 -9.63
C GLN A 100 -15.58 -16.78 -10.07
N LEU A 101 -15.84 -17.66 -9.11
CA LEU A 101 -16.32 -19.02 -9.40
C LEU A 101 -17.84 -19.11 -9.61
N THR A 102 -18.56 -18.07 -9.23
CA THR A 102 -20.02 -17.97 -9.35
C THR A 102 -20.40 -16.63 -9.98
N GLY A 103 -21.66 -16.46 -10.38
CA GLY A 103 -22.26 -15.18 -10.70
C GLY A 103 -22.80 -14.44 -9.46
N GLY A 104 -23.64 -13.43 -9.66
CA GLY A 104 -24.38 -12.72 -8.62
C GLY A 104 -23.56 -11.75 -7.76
N TYR A 105 -22.33 -11.41 -8.16
CA TYR A 105 -21.53 -10.39 -7.49
C TYR A 105 -22.00 -8.98 -7.87
N SER A 106 -21.95 -8.08 -6.89
CA SER A 106 -22.15 -6.64 -7.11
C SER A 106 -20.98 -5.85 -6.55
N ILE A 107 -20.74 -4.65 -7.10
CA ILE A 107 -19.67 -3.75 -6.66
C ILE A 107 -20.31 -2.47 -6.17
N GLN A 108 -19.92 -2.05 -4.97
CA GLN A 108 -20.36 -0.80 -4.38
C GLN A 108 -19.18 0.16 -4.22
N PHE A 109 -19.47 1.45 -4.29
CA PHE A 109 -18.52 2.53 -4.06
C PHE A 109 -19.02 3.35 -2.84
N PRO A 110 -18.67 2.90 -1.61
CA PRO A 110 -19.14 3.56 -0.40
C PRO A 110 -18.58 4.96 -0.21
N ASP A 111 -17.39 5.23 -0.76
CA ASP A 111 -16.73 6.52 -0.62
C ASP A 111 -16.06 6.94 -1.93
N VAL A 112 -16.42 8.13 -2.42
CA VAL A 112 -15.73 8.85 -3.48
C VAL A 112 -15.57 10.31 -3.03
N TYR A 113 -14.35 10.72 -2.73
CA TYR A 113 -14.12 12.06 -2.18
C TYR A 113 -12.77 12.64 -2.59
N LEU A 114 -12.70 13.96 -2.53
CA LEU A 114 -11.50 14.74 -2.78
C LEU A 114 -10.70 14.97 -1.49
N THR A 115 -9.41 14.82 -1.58
CA THR A 115 -8.43 15.30 -0.60
C THR A 115 -7.61 16.45 -1.19
N LYS A 116 -6.59 16.92 -0.49
CA LYS A 116 -5.68 17.96 -1.04
C LYS A 116 -4.85 17.47 -2.22
N GLU A 117 -4.63 16.15 -2.33
CA GLU A 117 -3.66 15.58 -3.27
C GLU A 117 -4.29 14.55 -4.21
N ASN A 118 -5.44 13.95 -3.82
CA ASN A 118 -6.00 12.80 -4.52
C ASN A 118 -7.53 12.82 -4.55
N ILE A 119 -8.09 12.12 -5.53
CA ILE A 119 -9.45 11.60 -5.51
C ILE A 119 -9.38 10.22 -4.87
N VAL A 120 -10.00 10.02 -3.73
CA VAL A 120 -10.04 8.71 -3.06
C VAL A 120 -11.29 7.97 -3.46
N VAL A 121 -11.12 6.72 -3.91
CA VAL A 121 -12.21 5.83 -4.31
C VAL A 121 -12.11 4.53 -3.55
N THR A 122 -13.12 4.25 -2.75
CA THR A 122 -13.27 2.97 -2.05
C THR A 122 -14.25 2.09 -2.81
N SER A 123 -13.90 0.83 -3.01
CA SER A 123 -14.80 -0.14 -3.66
C SER A 123 -14.89 -1.43 -2.86
N VAL A 124 -16.07 -2.03 -2.85
CA VAL A 124 -16.34 -3.28 -2.13
C VAL A 124 -17.05 -4.25 -3.07
N LEU A 125 -16.51 -5.47 -3.18
CA LEU A 125 -17.16 -6.58 -3.85
C LEU A 125 -18.11 -7.26 -2.87
N LEU A 126 -19.38 -7.32 -3.20
CA LEU A 126 -20.39 -8.06 -2.48
C LEU A 126 -20.66 -9.37 -3.20
N GLY A 127 -20.62 -10.49 -2.46
CA GLY A 127 -20.95 -11.80 -2.98
C GLY A 127 -22.45 -11.97 -3.21
N PRO A 128 -22.85 -13.06 -3.88
CA PRO A 128 -24.26 -13.36 -4.12
C PRO A 128 -25.04 -13.58 -2.83
N GLU A 129 -26.31 -13.18 -2.82
CA GLU A 129 -27.26 -13.47 -1.75
C GLU A 129 -27.84 -14.89 -1.92
N GLY A 130 -27.10 -15.92 -1.50
CA GLY A 130 -27.55 -17.31 -1.56
C GLY A 130 -26.61 -18.24 -2.33
N GLU A 131 -27.11 -19.45 -2.62
CA GLU A 131 -26.37 -20.45 -3.40
C GLU A 131 -26.54 -20.18 -4.89
N GLU A 132 -25.49 -19.67 -5.51
CA GLU A 132 -25.44 -19.50 -6.96
C GLU A 132 -24.78 -20.70 -7.63
N PRO A 133 -25.30 -21.16 -8.80
CA PRO A 133 -24.66 -22.22 -9.53
C PRO A 133 -23.23 -21.84 -9.95
N ALA A 134 -22.35 -22.82 -10.03
CA ALA A 134 -20.97 -22.60 -10.49
C ALA A 134 -20.99 -22.06 -11.92
N ASN A 135 -20.74 -20.76 -12.05
CA ASN A 135 -20.68 -20.06 -13.33
C ASN A 135 -19.61 -18.96 -13.23
N ILE A 136 -18.50 -19.16 -13.93
CA ILE A 136 -17.39 -18.21 -13.91
C ILE A 136 -17.87 -16.83 -14.35
N SER A 137 -17.57 -15.83 -13.51
CA SER A 137 -17.85 -14.43 -13.81
C SER A 137 -16.59 -13.57 -13.63
N TYR A 138 -16.63 -12.36 -14.19
CA TYR A 138 -15.55 -11.38 -14.12
C TYR A 138 -16.15 -10.03 -13.73
N PRO A 139 -16.55 -9.83 -12.46
CA PRO A 139 -17.23 -8.62 -12.04
C PRO A 139 -16.31 -7.41 -12.16
N TYR A 140 -16.81 -6.37 -12.80
CA TYR A 140 -16.22 -5.04 -12.83
C TYR A 140 -17.33 -3.99 -12.74
N ALA A 141 -16.95 -2.78 -12.35
CA ALA A 141 -17.84 -1.64 -12.37
C ALA A 141 -17.10 -0.40 -12.85
N VAL A 142 -17.85 0.45 -13.53
CA VAL A 142 -17.38 1.73 -14.06
C VAL A 142 -18.21 2.82 -13.42
N ILE A 143 -17.55 3.81 -12.84
CA ILE A 143 -18.18 5.07 -12.45
C ILE A 143 -17.55 6.20 -13.24
N LYS A 144 -18.31 7.28 -13.43
CA LYS A 144 -17.82 8.50 -14.03
C LYS A 144 -18.07 9.70 -13.14
N ILE A 145 -17.11 10.61 -13.16
CA ILE A 145 -17.15 11.91 -12.49
C ILE A 145 -16.78 13.00 -13.51
N GLU A 146 -17.06 14.25 -13.18
CA GLU A 146 -16.49 15.38 -13.91
C GLU A 146 -14.96 15.29 -13.90
N TYR A 147 -14.30 15.58 -15.02
CA TYR A 147 -12.85 15.52 -15.13
C TYR A 147 -12.15 16.39 -14.08
N ARG A 148 -11.17 15.81 -13.42
CA ARG A 148 -10.30 16.47 -12.45
C ARG A 148 -8.84 16.06 -12.66
N PRO A 149 -7.88 16.98 -12.46
CA PRO A 149 -6.47 16.70 -12.65
C PRO A 149 -5.83 15.90 -11.51
N GLU A 150 -6.50 15.78 -10.35
CA GLU A 150 -5.99 15.07 -9.20
C GLU A 150 -5.92 13.57 -9.49
N PRO A 151 -4.83 12.88 -9.09
CA PRO A 151 -4.71 11.44 -9.28
C PRO A 151 -5.73 10.67 -8.43
N VAL A 152 -6.17 9.51 -8.94
CA VAL A 152 -7.10 8.63 -8.22
C VAL A 152 -6.33 7.66 -7.34
N LEU A 153 -6.65 7.67 -6.06
CA LEU A 153 -6.16 6.72 -5.05
C LEU A 153 -7.25 5.70 -4.75
N PHE A 154 -7.03 4.46 -5.12
CA PHE A 154 -7.93 3.35 -4.82
C PHE A 154 -7.64 2.75 -3.44
N GLN A 155 -8.68 2.56 -2.64
CA GLN A 155 -8.63 1.92 -1.33
C GLN A 155 -9.45 0.62 -1.30
#